data_ac93c6a28440bef5e937187a52f5940a
#
_entry.id   ac93c6a28440bef5e937187a52f5940a
#
_cell.length_a   1.000
_cell.length_b   1.000
_cell.length_c   1.000
_cell.angle_alpha   90.00
_cell.angle_beta   90.00
_cell.angle_gamma   90.00
#
_symmetry.space_group_name_H-M   'P 1'
#
loop_
_entity.id
_entity.type
_entity.pdbx_description
1 polymer ?
#
loop_
_entity_poly.entity_id
_entity_poly.type
_entity_poly.pdbx_seq_one_letter_code
_entity_poly.pdbx_strand_id
1 'polypeptide(L)'
;MKYVMFYEAAPDGLAKAPLHFAGHRARLDEFHARGTLLMAGPLLDPMDGGAIGVFTTREAAEEFIHDDPFVLHGVVGKWTIRGWNEVLG
;
A
#
# COMPACT_ATOMS: atom_id res chain seq x y z
N MET A 1 4.50 17.04 6.62
CA MET A 1 5.17 15.96 5.85
C MET A 1 4.35 14.67 5.94
N LYS A 2 4.25 13.97 4.83
CA LYS A 2 3.59 12.67 4.76
C LYS A 2 4.60 11.62 4.33
N TYR A 3 4.19 10.36 4.33
CA TYR A 3 5.05 9.26 3.89
C TYR A 3 4.28 8.44 2.86
N VAL A 4 4.88 8.28 1.68
CA VAL A 4 4.24 7.59 0.57
C VAL A 4 4.85 6.21 0.43
N MET A 5 3.99 5.21 0.53
CA MET A 5 4.33 3.82 0.29
C MET A 5 4.08 3.52 -1.20
N PHE A 6 5.06 2.90 -1.84
CA PHE A 6 4.94 2.46 -3.23
C PHE A 6 5.00 0.94 -3.26
N TYR A 7 4.03 0.33 -3.92
CA TYR A 7 3.98 -1.11 -4.16
C TYR A 7 4.21 -1.39 -5.63
N GLU A 8 5.05 -2.40 -5.91
CA GLU A 8 5.21 -2.98 -7.25
C GLU A 8 4.79 -4.44 -7.18
N ALA A 9 3.99 -4.89 -8.14
CA ALA A 9 3.53 -6.28 -8.16
C ALA A 9 4.69 -7.23 -8.47
N ALA A 10 4.65 -8.40 -7.85
CA ALA A 10 5.50 -9.52 -8.27
C ALA A 10 5.08 -9.96 -9.69
N PRO A 11 5.93 -10.71 -10.42
CA PRO A 11 5.60 -11.12 -11.80
C PRO A 11 4.24 -11.82 -11.93
N ASP A 12 3.83 -12.60 -10.91
CA ASP A 12 2.53 -13.28 -10.88
C ASP A 12 1.55 -12.64 -9.90
N GLY A 13 1.88 -11.44 -9.40
CA GLY A 13 1.12 -10.79 -8.33
C GLY A 13 -0.32 -10.49 -8.68
N LEU A 14 -0.57 -9.95 -9.87
CA LEU A 14 -1.93 -9.63 -10.29
C LEU A 14 -2.84 -10.86 -10.33
N ALA A 15 -2.29 -12.00 -10.71
CA ALA A 15 -3.05 -13.25 -10.74
C ALA A 15 -3.42 -13.73 -9.33
N LYS A 16 -2.59 -13.44 -8.34
CA LYS A 16 -2.82 -13.83 -6.94
C LYS A 16 -3.69 -12.84 -6.18
N ALA A 17 -3.77 -11.60 -6.63
CA ALA A 17 -4.45 -10.52 -5.90
C ALA A 17 -5.88 -10.88 -5.48
N PRO A 18 -6.73 -11.46 -6.35
CA PRO A 18 -8.10 -11.78 -5.94
C PRO A 18 -8.21 -12.70 -4.72
N LEU A 19 -7.24 -13.61 -4.53
CA LEU A 19 -7.24 -14.54 -3.40
C LEU A 19 -7.01 -13.84 -2.07
N HIS A 20 -6.33 -12.70 -2.08
CA HIS A 20 -5.91 -11.99 -0.87
C HIS A 20 -6.52 -10.61 -0.74
N PHE A 21 -7.42 -10.25 -1.66
CA PHE A 21 -7.97 -8.91 -1.71
C PHE A 21 -8.78 -8.56 -0.45
N ALA A 22 -9.60 -9.49 0.04
CA ALA A 22 -10.44 -9.22 1.20
C ALA A 22 -9.62 -8.87 2.44
N GLY A 23 -8.54 -9.62 2.70
CA GLY A 23 -7.67 -9.35 3.84
C GLY A 23 -6.88 -8.05 3.67
N HIS A 24 -6.39 -7.79 2.46
CA HIS A 24 -5.70 -6.54 2.14
C HIS A 24 -6.65 -5.34 2.34
N ARG A 25 -7.88 -5.43 1.83
CA ARG A 25 -8.87 -4.35 1.97
C ARG A 25 -9.23 -4.11 3.42
N ALA A 26 -9.40 -5.17 4.21
CA ALA A 26 -9.72 -5.03 5.63
C ALA A 26 -8.59 -4.28 6.37
N ARG A 27 -7.34 -4.54 6.00
CA ARG A 27 -6.21 -3.85 6.60
C ARG A 27 -6.14 -2.37 6.19
N LEU A 28 -6.45 -2.08 4.93
CA LEU A 28 -6.59 -0.68 4.48
C LEU A 28 -7.63 0.06 5.32
N ASP A 29 -8.80 -0.55 5.49
CA ASP A 29 -9.90 0.05 6.24
C ASP A 29 -9.51 0.26 7.71
N GLU A 30 -8.80 -0.68 8.31
CA GLU A 30 -8.33 -0.57 9.69
C GLU A 30 -7.40 0.63 9.89
N PHE A 31 -6.39 0.76 9.03
CA PHE A 31 -5.43 1.85 9.16
C PHE A 31 -6.05 3.20 8.82
N HIS A 32 -7.01 3.21 7.88
CA HIS A 32 -7.75 4.43 7.57
C HIS A 32 -8.62 4.86 8.75
N ALA A 33 -9.29 3.91 9.41
CA ALA A 33 -10.11 4.20 10.59
C ALA A 33 -9.26 4.72 11.76
N ARG A 34 -8.02 4.29 11.88
CA ARG A 34 -7.07 4.81 12.88
C ARG A 34 -6.60 6.23 12.58
N GLY A 35 -6.81 6.70 11.36
CA GLY A 35 -6.35 8.02 10.91
C GLY A 35 -4.89 8.06 10.47
N THR A 36 -4.21 6.92 10.36
CA THR A 36 -2.80 6.86 9.96
C THR A 36 -2.60 6.63 8.47
N LEU A 37 -3.57 6.01 7.79
CA LEU A 37 -3.59 5.86 6.34
C LEU A 37 -4.62 6.85 5.79
N LEU A 38 -4.15 7.83 5.03
CA LEU A 38 -5.00 8.93 4.55
C LEU A 38 -5.68 8.60 3.23
N MET A 39 -4.96 7.98 2.32
CA MET A 39 -5.49 7.58 1.02
C MET A 39 -4.63 6.46 0.44
N ALA A 40 -5.24 5.60 -0.34
CA ALA A 40 -4.55 4.48 -0.98
C ALA A 40 -5.31 4.04 -2.22
N GLY A 41 -4.60 3.47 -3.18
CA GLY A 41 -5.23 2.93 -4.37
C GLY A 41 -4.24 2.46 -5.41
N PRO A 42 -4.72 1.68 -6.37
CA PRO A 42 -3.88 1.21 -7.48
C PRO A 42 -3.58 2.33 -8.46
N LEU A 43 -2.44 2.22 -9.11
CA LEU A 43 -2.08 3.10 -10.22
C LEU A 43 -2.71 2.57 -11.49
N LEU A 44 -3.11 3.49 -12.36
CA LEU A 44 -3.70 3.19 -13.66
C LEU A 44 -2.77 3.71 -14.77
N ASP A 45 -3.07 3.31 -16.02
CA ASP A 45 -2.40 3.76 -17.21
C ASP A 45 -0.89 3.44 -17.26
N PRO A 46 -0.52 2.15 -17.09
CA PRO A 46 -1.36 0.95 -17.07
C PRO A 46 -1.70 0.49 -15.65
N MET A 47 -2.72 -0.38 -15.55
CA MET A 47 -2.97 -1.12 -14.32
C MET A 47 -2.04 -2.33 -14.32
N ASP A 48 -0.89 -2.18 -13.67
CA ASP A 48 0.16 -3.20 -13.67
C ASP A 48 0.38 -3.82 -12.28
N GLY A 49 -0.52 -3.51 -11.34
CA GLY A 49 -0.38 -3.96 -9.96
C GLY A 49 0.38 -2.98 -9.07
N GLY A 50 0.86 -1.88 -9.63
CA GLY A 50 1.45 -0.80 -8.84
C GLY A 50 0.38 -0.09 -8.04
N ALA A 51 0.72 0.33 -6.82
CA ALA A 51 -0.21 1.02 -5.94
C ALA A 51 0.55 1.98 -5.03
N ILE A 52 -0.16 2.96 -4.49
CA ILE A 52 0.42 3.85 -3.49
C ILE A 52 -0.50 3.96 -2.27
N GLY A 53 0.13 4.25 -1.12
CA GLY A 53 -0.59 4.61 0.09
C GLY A 53 0.09 5.81 0.73
N VAL A 54 -0.70 6.72 1.30
CA VAL A 54 -0.18 7.91 1.96
C VAL A 54 -0.46 7.80 3.45
N PHE A 55 0.62 7.81 4.23
CA PHE A 55 0.57 7.64 5.69
C PHE A 55 1.02 8.90 6.41
N THR A 56 0.55 9.06 7.65
CA THR A 56 0.94 10.20 8.49
C THR A 56 2.36 10.05 9.04
N THR A 57 2.84 8.82 9.24
CA THR A 57 4.19 8.54 9.75
C THR A 57 4.82 7.39 8.99
N ARG A 58 6.16 7.34 8.99
CA ARG A 58 6.89 6.22 8.41
C ARG A 58 6.59 4.92 9.16
N GLU A 59 6.50 5.00 10.48
CA GLU A 59 6.22 3.83 11.32
C GLU A 59 4.88 3.19 10.98
N ALA A 60 3.86 4.01 10.71
CA ALA A 60 2.55 3.49 10.32
C ALA A 60 2.62 2.76 8.97
N ALA A 61 3.38 3.29 8.02
CA ALA A 61 3.58 2.64 6.73
C ALA A 61 4.31 1.30 6.91
N GLU A 62 5.36 1.27 7.71
CA GLU A 62 6.11 0.04 7.99
C GLU A 62 5.25 -1.00 8.70
N GLU A 63 4.45 -0.58 9.67
CA GLU A 63 3.51 -1.48 10.36
C GLU A 63 2.50 -2.07 9.39
N PHE A 64 1.96 -1.25 8.48
CA PHE A 64 1.02 -1.71 7.47
C PHE A 64 1.63 -2.80 6.60
N ILE A 65 2.82 -2.54 6.07
CA ILE A 65 3.51 -3.43 5.15
C ILE A 65 3.83 -4.78 5.81
N HIS A 66 4.21 -4.74 7.09
CA HIS A 66 4.68 -5.91 7.83
C HIS A 66 3.68 -7.07 7.81
N ASP A 67 2.38 -6.77 7.89
CA ASP A 67 1.34 -7.80 7.95
C ASP A 67 0.30 -7.68 6.83
N ASP A 68 0.59 -6.92 5.78
CA ASP A 68 -0.34 -6.82 4.66
C ASP A 68 -0.36 -8.16 3.90
N PRO A 69 -1.55 -8.81 3.76
CA PRO A 69 -1.66 -10.05 3.00
C PRO A 69 -1.07 -9.98 1.59
N PHE A 70 -1.13 -8.83 0.94
CA PHE A 70 -0.51 -8.67 -0.38
C PHE A 70 1.00 -8.81 -0.35
N VAL A 71 1.64 -8.42 0.76
CA VAL A 71 3.07 -8.60 0.94
C VAL A 71 3.38 -10.02 1.39
N LEU A 72 2.62 -10.54 2.36
CA LEU A 72 2.86 -11.85 2.94
C LEU A 72 2.71 -12.98 1.92
N HIS A 73 1.83 -12.80 0.94
CA HIS A 73 1.50 -13.85 -0.04
C HIS A 73 2.04 -13.58 -1.44
N GLY A 74 2.98 -12.66 -1.56
CA GLY A 74 3.70 -12.47 -2.81
C GLY A 74 2.92 -11.79 -3.94
N VAL A 75 1.86 -11.05 -3.62
CA VAL A 75 1.21 -10.16 -4.60
C VAL A 75 2.12 -8.98 -4.87
N VAL A 76 2.68 -8.40 -3.81
CA VAL A 76 3.67 -7.32 -3.88
C VAL A 76 5.06 -7.94 -3.92
N GLY A 77 5.83 -7.59 -4.95
CA GLY A 77 7.21 -8.07 -5.10
C GLY A 77 8.24 -7.10 -4.54
N LYS A 78 7.91 -5.81 -4.53
CA LYS A 78 8.81 -4.78 -4.04
C LYS A 78 7.99 -3.64 -3.44
N TRP A 79 8.50 -3.06 -2.36
CA TRP A 79 7.89 -1.87 -1.78
C TRP A 79 8.97 -0.89 -1.36
N THR A 80 8.61 0.38 -1.33
CA THR A 80 9.46 1.46 -0.83
C THR A 80 8.60 2.46 -0.08
N ILE A 81 9.22 3.21 0.84
CA ILE A 81 8.56 4.29 1.56
C ILE A 81 9.42 5.54 1.35
N ARG A 82 8.78 6.64 0.96
CA ARG A 82 9.46 7.91 0.79
C ARG A 82 8.74 8.99 1.59
N GLY A 83 9.53 9.83 2.28
CA GLY A 83 9.00 11.05 2.84
C GLY A 83 8.56 11.98 1.73
N TRP A 84 7.43 12.65 1.91
CA TRP A 84 6.88 13.60 0.95
C TRP A 84 6.65 14.93 1.67
N ASN A 85 7.40 15.92 1.23
CA ASN A 85 7.23 17.28 1.73
C ASN A 85 6.20 17.97 0.85
N GLU A 86 4.92 17.81 1.20
CA GLU A 86 3.86 18.45 0.45
C GLU A 86 3.95 19.97 0.65
N VAL A 87 4.10 20.69 -0.46
CA VAL A 87 4.21 22.16 -0.44
C VAL A 87 2.81 22.78 -0.43
N LEU A 88 1.85 22.09 -1.01
CA LEU A 88 0.44 22.46 -1.03
C LEU A 88 -0.39 21.26 -0.61
N GLY A 89 -1.48 21.54 0.08
CA GLY A 89 -2.40 20.45 0.47
C GLY A 89 -2.58 20.26 1.95
#